data_831dcb8ba4bfe337fdffedc60648d968
#
_entry.id   831dcb8ba4bfe337fdffedc60648d968
#
_cell.length_a   1.000
_cell.length_b   1.000
_cell.length_c   1.000
_cell.angle_alpha   90.00
_cell.angle_beta   90.00
_cell.angle_gamma   90.00
#
_symmetry.space_group_name_H-M   'P 1'
#
loop_
_entity.id
_entity.type
_entity.pdbx_description
1 polymer ?
#
loop_
_entity_poly.entity_id
_entity_poly.type
_entity_poly.pdbx_seq_one_letter_code
_entity_poly.pdbx_strand_id
1 'polypeptide(L)'
;MNEIKVFSPASVSNICCGFDVLGFAIEGLGDIISLTKINKKGIFVKNISGFNVPFDIKKNTATVSLNSFLSRLNYSGGFEISIEKNIKPGSGLGSSAASAAGSVFAANLILGEPFNLNQLVEFAMAGELISSKSAPADNIASALYGGIVLVDNFKKYKVINLPIPQEVFAIIHHPLTSISTSESRIRLPKKVSLQSASFQLTNIASFVHSLHTNNLEMMKHSLNDHLVQNEREFFFPYFKKIKSISNEMG
;
A
#
# COMPACT_ATOMS: atom_id res chain seq x y z
N MET A 1 16.17 -23.69 -2.71
CA MET A 1 16.58 -22.26 -2.60
C MET A 1 16.73 -21.93 -1.12
N ASN A 2 17.90 -21.42 -0.69
CA ASN A 2 18.15 -21.08 0.73
C ASN A 2 18.06 -19.58 0.99
N GLU A 3 18.13 -18.76 -0.04
CA GLU A 3 18.05 -17.30 0.03
C GLU A 3 17.22 -16.77 -1.14
N ILE A 4 16.48 -15.69 -0.90
CA ILE A 4 15.73 -14.97 -1.91
C ILE A 4 15.79 -13.47 -1.63
N LYS A 5 15.83 -12.69 -2.71
CA LYS A 5 15.76 -11.23 -2.67
C LYS A 5 14.59 -10.77 -3.54
N VAL A 6 13.68 -9.96 -2.99
CA VAL A 6 12.52 -9.45 -3.70
C VAL A 6 12.47 -7.92 -3.63
N PHE A 7 12.00 -7.31 -4.72
CA PHE A 7 11.64 -5.91 -4.76
C PHE A 7 10.17 -5.76 -4.39
N SER A 8 9.89 -4.88 -3.43
CA SER A 8 8.52 -4.56 -3.01
C SER A 8 8.24 -3.08 -3.31
N PRO A 9 7.35 -2.78 -4.26
CA PRO A 9 7.16 -1.42 -4.76
C PRO A 9 6.52 -0.50 -3.73
N ALA A 10 6.80 0.79 -3.86
CA ALA A 10 6.00 1.84 -3.26
C ALA A 10 4.59 1.84 -3.85
N SER A 11 3.64 2.43 -3.16
CA SER A 11 2.25 2.44 -3.58
C SER A 11 1.55 3.75 -3.23
N VAL A 12 0.56 4.10 -4.03
CA VAL A 12 -0.38 5.20 -3.78
C VAL A 12 -1.73 4.59 -3.47
N SER A 13 -2.32 4.97 -2.36
CA SER A 13 -3.66 4.56 -1.95
C SER A 13 -4.71 5.61 -2.30
N ASN A 14 -5.96 5.20 -2.25
CA ASN A 14 -7.17 6.02 -2.45
C ASN A 14 -7.42 6.51 -3.88
N ILE A 15 -6.43 6.83 -4.68
CA ILE A 15 -6.57 7.38 -6.04
C ILE A 15 -7.71 8.42 -6.10
N CYS A 16 -7.64 9.48 -5.28
CA CYS A 16 -8.70 10.48 -5.07
C CYS A 16 -10.07 9.85 -4.72
N CYS A 17 -10.78 9.32 -5.71
CA CYS A 17 -12.16 8.86 -5.59
C CYS A 17 -12.33 7.49 -4.88
N GLY A 18 -11.29 6.69 -4.73
CA GLY A 18 -11.36 5.32 -4.19
C GLY A 18 -10.87 5.21 -2.75
N PHE A 19 -11.36 6.06 -1.85
CA PHE A 19 -10.99 6.06 -0.44
C PHE A 19 -11.05 4.67 0.20
N ASP A 20 -9.90 4.18 0.70
CA ASP A 20 -9.69 2.87 1.35
C ASP A 20 -9.99 1.63 0.47
N VAL A 21 -10.22 1.80 -0.84
CA VAL A 21 -10.55 0.67 -1.74
C VAL A 21 -9.71 0.63 -3.03
N LEU A 22 -9.14 1.76 -3.48
CA LEU A 22 -8.28 1.81 -4.67
C LEU A 22 -6.83 2.09 -4.31
N GLY A 23 -5.91 1.48 -5.06
CA GLY A 23 -4.50 1.79 -4.98
C GLY A 23 -3.75 1.39 -6.25
N PHE A 24 -2.52 1.87 -6.40
CA PHE A 24 -1.62 1.41 -7.45
C PHE A 24 -0.17 1.33 -6.97
N ALA A 25 0.59 0.44 -7.60
CA ALA A 25 2.03 0.28 -7.38
C ALA A 25 2.82 1.27 -8.24
N ILE A 26 3.96 1.74 -7.71
CA ILE A 26 4.86 2.68 -8.39
C ILE A 26 6.07 1.92 -8.89
N GLU A 27 6.44 2.11 -10.14
CA GLU A 27 7.68 1.56 -10.70
C GLU A 27 8.91 2.35 -10.23
N GLY A 28 10.05 1.68 -10.13
CA GLY A 28 11.34 2.28 -9.85
C GLY A 28 11.61 2.69 -8.41
N LEU A 29 10.59 2.77 -7.56
CA LEU A 29 10.74 3.06 -6.13
C LEU A 29 10.17 1.90 -5.30
N GLY A 30 10.99 1.31 -4.44
CA GLY A 30 10.56 0.19 -3.59
C GLY A 30 11.63 -0.22 -2.60
N ASP A 31 11.21 -1.01 -1.61
CA ASP A 31 12.11 -1.65 -0.66
C ASP A 31 12.64 -2.96 -1.24
N ILE A 32 13.80 -3.39 -0.75
CA ILE A 32 14.34 -4.71 -1.06
C ILE A 32 14.31 -5.55 0.21
N ILE A 33 13.66 -6.70 0.12
CA ILE A 33 13.59 -7.68 1.21
C ILE A 33 14.39 -8.91 0.83
N SER A 34 15.37 -9.27 1.66
CA SER A 34 16.14 -10.51 1.51
C SER A 34 15.81 -11.45 2.67
N LEU A 35 15.45 -12.68 2.36
CA LEU A 35 15.21 -13.74 3.33
C LEU A 35 16.21 -14.90 3.12
N THR A 36 16.83 -15.35 4.21
CA THR A 36 17.69 -16.52 4.23
C THR A 36 17.12 -17.56 5.22
N LYS A 37 16.91 -18.79 4.76
CA LYS A 37 16.51 -19.90 5.65
C LYS A 37 17.62 -20.24 6.63
N ILE A 38 17.25 -20.45 7.88
CA ILE A 38 18.17 -20.89 8.94
C ILE A 38 17.58 -22.04 9.74
N ASN A 39 18.46 -22.87 10.34
CA ASN A 39 18.03 -24.01 11.15
C ASN A 39 17.46 -23.61 12.52
N LYS A 40 17.80 -22.40 13.00
CA LYS A 40 17.30 -21.88 14.27
C LYS A 40 15.87 -21.35 14.08
N LYS A 41 14.93 -21.88 14.86
CA LYS A 41 13.54 -21.44 14.82
C LYS A 41 13.37 -19.96 15.18
N GLY A 42 12.59 -19.24 14.37
CA GLY A 42 12.23 -17.85 14.61
C GLY A 42 12.66 -16.90 13.50
N ILE A 43 12.46 -15.60 13.74
CA ILE A 43 12.79 -14.52 12.80
C ILE A 43 13.90 -13.69 13.43
N PHE A 44 14.95 -13.43 12.67
CA PHE A 44 16.13 -12.67 13.10
C PHE A 44 16.38 -11.55 12.10
N VAL A 45 16.38 -10.31 12.57
CA VAL A 45 16.77 -9.16 11.72
C VAL A 45 18.28 -9.13 11.63
N LYS A 46 18.81 -9.39 10.41
CA LYS A 46 20.24 -9.39 10.13
C LYS A 46 20.76 -7.97 9.86
N ASN A 47 20.04 -7.22 9.03
CA ASN A 47 20.42 -5.86 8.66
C ASN A 47 19.22 -5.03 8.25
N ILE A 48 19.28 -3.73 8.55
CA ILE A 48 18.37 -2.71 8.00
C ILE A 48 19.26 -1.57 7.50
N SER A 49 19.14 -1.21 6.24
CA SER A 49 19.83 -0.09 5.60
C SER A 49 18.84 0.90 5.00
N GLY A 50 19.29 2.12 4.72
CA GLY A 50 18.43 3.20 4.22
C GLY A 50 17.71 3.92 5.36
N PHE A 51 16.39 4.11 5.24
CA PHE A 51 15.61 4.78 6.27
C PHE A 51 15.45 3.92 7.54
N ASN A 52 15.46 4.60 8.70
CA ASN A 52 15.31 3.93 9.99
C ASN A 52 13.91 3.34 10.18
N VAL A 53 13.88 2.06 10.54
CA VAL A 53 12.69 1.35 11.02
C VAL A 53 13.09 0.47 12.21
N PRO A 54 12.13 0.05 13.07
CA PRO A 54 12.46 -0.74 14.26
C PRO A 54 13.19 -2.04 13.95
N PHE A 55 14.28 -2.34 14.68
CA PHE A 55 14.92 -3.66 14.71
C PHE A 55 14.13 -4.68 15.54
N ASP A 56 13.31 -4.21 16.47
CA ASP A 56 12.46 -5.07 17.32
C ASP A 56 11.46 -5.82 16.43
N ILE A 57 11.56 -7.13 16.43
CA ILE A 57 10.72 -8.03 15.63
C ILE A 57 9.21 -7.91 15.93
N LYS A 58 8.83 -7.39 17.10
CA LYS A 58 7.43 -7.15 17.47
C LYS A 58 6.90 -5.79 17.01
N LYS A 59 7.79 -4.89 16.59
CA LYS A 59 7.47 -3.52 16.16
C LYS A 59 7.76 -3.27 14.68
N ASN A 60 8.46 -4.18 14.01
CA ASN A 60 8.77 -4.07 12.60
C ASN A 60 7.68 -4.73 11.76
N THR A 61 7.08 -4.00 10.82
CA THR A 61 5.96 -4.46 10.00
C THR A 61 6.31 -5.70 9.17
N ALA A 62 7.51 -5.77 8.60
CA ALA A 62 7.98 -6.92 7.84
C ALA A 62 8.04 -8.19 8.69
N THR A 63 8.61 -8.09 9.89
CA THR A 63 8.78 -9.27 10.76
C THR A 63 7.47 -9.73 11.38
N VAL A 64 6.55 -8.81 11.70
CA VAL A 64 5.22 -9.18 12.21
C VAL A 64 4.38 -9.85 11.12
N SER A 65 4.41 -9.34 9.88
CA SER A 65 3.77 -9.96 8.73
C SER A 65 4.35 -11.35 8.43
N LEU A 66 5.67 -11.46 8.44
CA LEU A 66 6.36 -12.74 8.27
C LEU A 66 5.99 -13.74 9.38
N ASN A 67 5.89 -13.29 10.63
CA ASN A 67 5.47 -14.14 11.73
C ASN A 67 4.03 -14.65 11.57
N SER A 68 3.11 -13.79 11.11
CA SER A 68 1.73 -14.16 10.78
C SER A 68 1.70 -15.28 9.72
N PHE A 69 2.48 -15.13 8.64
CA PHE A 69 2.63 -16.12 7.58
C PHE A 69 3.17 -17.46 8.13
N LEU A 70 4.29 -17.44 8.87
CA LEU A 70 4.94 -18.63 9.40
C LEU A 70 4.06 -19.37 10.42
N SER A 71 3.31 -18.63 11.24
CA SER A 71 2.38 -19.19 12.21
C SER A 71 1.24 -19.94 11.51
N ARG A 72 0.73 -19.41 10.38
CA ARG A 72 -0.33 -20.08 9.60
C ARG A 72 0.16 -21.38 8.96
N LEU A 73 1.42 -21.41 8.55
CA LEU A 73 2.06 -22.59 7.95
C LEU A 73 2.53 -23.60 9.00
N ASN A 74 2.53 -23.27 10.30
CA ASN A 74 3.17 -24.05 11.37
C ASN A 74 4.65 -24.37 11.06
N TYR A 75 5.37 -23.39 10.45
CA TYR A 75 6.73 -23.59 10.02
C TYR A 75 7.68 -23.77 11.21
N SER A 76 8.45 -24.86 11.21
CA SER A 76 9.35 -25.23 12.32
C SER A 76 10.75 -24.62 12.22
N GLY A 77 11.15 -24.12 11.05
CA GLY A 77 12.43 -23.45 10.83
C GLY A 77 12.42 -21.97 11.17
N GLY A 78 13.41 -21.24 10.67
CA GLY A 78 13.49 -19.79 10.85
C GLY A 78 14.07 -19.07 9.64
N PHE A 79 14.08 -17.73 9.74
CA PHE A 79 14.60 -16.84 8.74
C PHE A 79 15.46 -15.74 9.34
N GLU A 80 16.56 -15.43 8.68
CA GLU A 80 17.20 -14.13 8.74
C GLU A 80 16.58 -13.22 7.69
N ILE A 81 16.21 -11.98 8.08
CA ILE A 81 15.68 -10.95 7.20
C ILE A 81 16.64 -9.76 7.13
N SER A 82 16.91 -9.29 5.91
CA SER A 82 17.54 -8.00 5.66
C SER A 82 16.59 -7.11 4.87
N ILE A 83 16.56 -5.82 5.22
CA ILE A 83 15.66 -4.82 4.64
C ILE A 83 16.49 -3.65 4.12
N GLU A 84 16.47 -3.39 2.81
CA GLU A 84 16.95 -2.15 2.21
C GLU A 84 15.75 -1.19 2.11
N LYS A 85 15.65 -0.26 3.06
CA LYS A 85 14.50 0.63 3.21
C LYS A 85 14.68 1.87 2.36
N ASN A 86 14.13 1.86 1.15
CA ASN A 86 14.25 2.95 0.19
C ASN A 86 13.03 3.89 0.19
N ILE A 87 11.90 3.45 0.73
CA ILE A 87 10.70 4.27 0.86
C ILE A 87 10.70 4.93 2.23
N LYS A 88 10.74 6.27 2.27
CA LYS A 88 10.76 7.03 3.52
C LYS A 88 9.50 6.74 4.36
N PRO A 89 9.63 6.34 5.64
CA PRO A 89 8.49 6.24 6.55
C PRO A 89 7.76 7.58 6.68
N GLY A 90 6.42 7.56 6.70
CA GLY A 90 5.60 8.77 6.76
C GLY A 90 5.53 9.58 5.47
N SER A 91 6.02 9.05 4.34
CA SER A 91 5.93 9.71 3.02
C SER A 91 4.54 9.65 2.38
N GLY A 92 3.63 8.81 2.87
CA GLY A 92 2.36 8.54 2.20
C GLY A 92 2.47 7.58 1.01
N LEU A 93 3.65 6.97 0.77
CA LEU A 93 3.92 6.08 -0.37
C LEU A 93 3.93 4.58 0.02
N GLY A 94 3.13 4.18 0.98
CA GLY A 94 2.99 2.79 1.36
C GLY A 94 4.26 2.16 1.96
N SER A 95 5.11 2.95 2.66
CA SER A 95 6.41 2.49 3.18
C SER A 95 6.31 1.26 4.09
N SER A 96 5.36 1.20 5.02
CA SER A 96 5.12 0.05 5.88
C SER A 96 4.53 -1.12 5.10
N ALA A 97 3.58 -0.85 4.22
CA ALA A 97 2.94 -1.85 3.37
C ALA A 97 3.93 -2.56 2.45
N ALA A 98 4.89 -1.83 1.85
CA ALA A 98 5.95 -2.43 1.03
C ALA A 98 6.80 -3.41 1.86
N SER A 99 7.23 -3.03 3.06
CA SER A 99 8.00 -3.93 3.92
C SER A 99 7.19 -5.17 4.34
N ALA A 100 5.91 -4.99 4.69
CA ALA A 100 4.99 -6.07 5.05
C ALA A 100 4.74 -7.02 3.86
N ALA A 101 4.36 -6.48 2.70
CA ALA A 101 4.10 -7.23 1.48
C ALA A 101 5.33 -8.00 1.00
N GLY A 102 6.48 -7.32 0.91
CA GLY A 102 7.72 -7.94 0.47
C GLY A 102 8.17 -9.11 1.35
N SER A 103 7.98 -9.01 2.66
CA SER A 103 8.36 -10.08 3.59
C SER A 103 7.53 -11.36 3.42
N VAL A 104 6.20 -11.24 3.28
CA VAL A 104 5.32 -12.40 3.06
C VAL A 104 5.46 -12.96 1.66
N PHE A 105 5.69 -12.10 0.66
CA PHE A 105 5.94 -12.54 -0.72
C PHE A 105 7.23 -13.33 -0.84
N ALA A 106 8.33 -12.82 -0.24
CA ALA A 106 9.60 -13.53 -0.19
C ALA A 106 9.47 -14.88 0.51
N ALA A 107 8.76 -14.94 1.65
CA ALA A 107 8.51 -16.17 2.37
C ALA A 107 7.69 -17.17 1.55
N ASN A 108 6.71 -16.71 0.83
CA ASN A 108 5.89 -17.55 -0.03
C ASN A 108 6.72 -18.19 -1.14
N LEU A 109 7.52 -17.40 -1.85
CA LEU A 109 8.40 -17.91 -2.91
C LEU A 109 9.43 -18.91 -2.39
N ILE A 110 10.15 -18.60 -1.31
CA ILE A 110 11.22 -19.45 -0.78
C ILE A 110 10.70 -20.76 -0.20
N LEU A 111 9.41 -20.81 0.18
CA LEU A 111 8.75 -22.00 0.72
C LEU A 111 7.91 -22.77 -0.32
N GLY A 112 7.99 -22.39 -1.61
CA GLY A 112 7.31 -23.10 -2.70
C GLY A 112 5.86 -22.69 -2.90
N GLU A 113 5.54 -21.47 -2.58
CA GLU A 113 4.24 -20.82 -2.82
C GLU A 113 3.02 -21.52 -2.17
N PRO A 114 3.07 -21.80 -0.85
CA PRO A 114 1.99 -22.52 -0.16
C PRO A 114 0.69 -21.72 -0.07
N PHE A 115 0.71 -20.40 -0.35
CA PHE A 115 -0.45 -19.52 -0.25
C PHE A 115 -0.66 -18.69 -1.53
N ASN A 116 -1.92 -18.37 -1.83
CA ASN A 116 -2.26 -17.44 -2.91
C ASN A 116 -2.10 -15.97 -2.46
N LEU A 117 -2.10 -15.04 -3.43
CA LEU A 117 -1.90 -13.61 -3.15
C LEU A 117 -2.92 -13.00 -2.18
N ASN A 118 -4.19 -13.40 -2.22
CA ASN A 118 -5.18 -12.89 -1.26
C ASN A 118 -4.84 -13.28 0.19
N GLN A 119 -4.30 -14.50 0.40
CA GLN A 119 -3.83 -14.92 1.73
C GLN A 119 -2.59 -14.15 2.15
N LEU A 120 -1.70 -13.79 1.20
CA LEU A 120 -0.56 -12.92 1.49
C LEU A 120 -1.01 -11.52 1.94
N VAL A 121 -2.08 -10.96 1.36
CA VAL A 121 -2.68 -9.71 1.85
C VAL A 121 -3.09 -9.86 3.31
N GLU A 122 -3.79 -10.93 3.69
CA GLU A 122 -4.20 -11.16 5.09
C GLU A 122 -3.00 -11.20 6.04
N PHE A 123 -1.91 -11.87 5.67
CA PHE A 123 -0.70 -11.94 6.51
C PHE A 123 0.02 -10.60 6.60
N ALA A 124 0.12 -9.87 5.51
CA ALA A 124 0.75 -8.55 5.47
C ALA A 124 -0.04 -7.51 6.30
N MET A 125 -1.36 -7.62 6.35
CA MET A 125 -2.23 -6.78 7.20
C MET A 125 -1.90 -6.89 8.69
N ALA A 126 -1.39 -8.03 9.17
CA ALA A 126 -0.94 -8.17 10.56
C ALA A 126 0.18 -7.17 10.92
N GLY A 127 1.09 -6.89 9.98
CA GLY A 127 2.13 -5.87 10.14
C GLY A 127 1.57 -4.44 10.12
N GLU A 128 0.62 -4.14 9.23
CA GLU A 128 0.01 -2.81 9.18
C GLU A 128 -0.78 -2.46 10.45
N LEU A 129 -1.44 -3.42 11.08
CA LEU A 129 -2.20 -3.22 12.32
C LEU A 129 -1.35 -2.77 13.50
N ILE A 130 -0.02 -3.04 13.51
CA ILE A 130 0.87 -2.46 14.53
C ILE A 130 1.24 -1.01 14.24
N SER A 131 1.29 -0.60 12.98
CA SER A 131 1.64 0.78 12.59
C SER A 131 0.42 1.70 12.63
N SER A 132 -0.78 1.17 12.35
CA SER A 132 -2.04 1.92 12.41
C SER A 132 -3.17 1.01 12.88
N LYS A 133 -3.97 1.46 13.86
CA LYS A 133 -5.08 0.68 14.45
C LYS A 133 -6.20 0.31 13.46
N SER A 134 -6.22 0.90 12.29
CA SER A 134 -7.12 0.57 11.17
C SER A 134 -6.42 0.93 9.87
N ALA A 135 -5.81 -0.05 9.23
CA ALA A 135 -5.18 0.12 7.93
C ALA A 135 -6.09 -0.48 6.85
N PRO A 136 -6.39 0.26 5.78
CA PRO A 136 -6.98 -0.32 4.59
C PRO A 136 -5.93 -1.20 3.88
N ALA A 137 -6.38 -2.17 3.11
CA ALA A 137 -5.47 -3.08 2.43
C ALA A 137 -4.98 -2.57 1.07
N ASP A 138 -5.38 -1.39 0.64
CA ASP A 138 -5.09 -0.79 -0.67
C ASP A 138 -3.59 -0.70 -0.98
N ASN A 139 -2.77 -0.20 -0.05
CA ASN A 139 -1.31 -0.16 -0.22
C ASN A 139 -0.68 -1.56 -0.29
N ILE A 140 -1.11 -2.48 0.60
CA ILE A 140 -0.60 -3.87 0.61
C ILE A 140 -1.00 -4.60 -0.67
N ALA A 141 -2.27 -4.47 -1.07
CA ALA A 141 -2.78 -5.07 -2.30
C ALA A 141 -2.00 -4.56 -3.52
N SER A 142 -1.77 -3.24 -3.61
CA SER A 142 -0.96 -2.64 -4.67
C SER A 142 0.47 -3.19 -4.69
N ALA A 143 1.12 -3.31 -3.53
CA ALA A 143 2.49 -3.82 -3.44
C ALA A 143 2.61 -5.31 -3.82
N LEU A 144 1.57 -6.14 -3.54
CA LEU A 144 1.56 -7.57 -3.85
C LEU A 144 1.13 -7.88 -5.29
N TYR A 145 0.14 -7.17 -5.80
CA TYR A 145 -0.46 -7.45 -7.11
C TYR A 145 0.15 -6.63 -8.24
N GLY A 146 0.75 -5.49 -7.91
CA GLY A 146 1.20 -4.53 -8.92
C GLY A 146 0.02 -3.81 -9.61
N GLY A 147 0.34 -2.87 -10.50
CA GLY A 147 -0.66 -2.16 -11.30
C GLY A 147 -1.68 -1.39 -10.48
N ILE A 148 -2.89 -1.24 -11.01
CA ILE A 148 -4.03 -0.60 -10.33
C ILE A 148 -4.93 -1.69 -9.76
N VAL A 149 -5.31 -1.56 -8.48
CA VAL A 149 -6.12 -2.56 -7.78
C VAL A 149 -7.34 -1.95 -7.11
N LEU A 150 -8.42 -2.73 -7.08
CA LEU A 150 -9.61 -2.51 -6.26
C LEU A 150 -9.66 -3.59 -5.17
N VAL A 151 -9.81 -3.18 -3.92
CA VAL A 151 -9.92 -4.09 -2.77
C VAL A 151 -11.39 -4.25 -2.37
N ASP A 152 -11.90 -5.48 -2.44
CA ASP A 152 -13.23 -5.84 -1.93
C ASP A 152 -13.13 -6.15 -0.42
N ASN A 153 -13.46 -5.17 0.40
CA ASN A 153 -13.40 -5.30 1.87
C ASN A 153 -14.48 -6.23 2.45
N PHE A 154 -15.53 -6.60 1.69
CA PHE A 154 -16.58 -7.53 2.15
C PHE A 154 -16.13 -8.99 2.11
N LYS A 155 -15.18 -9.34 1.25
CA LYS A 155 -14.69 -10.71 1.04
C LYS A 155 -13.22 -10.88 1.48
N LYS A 156 -12.89 -10.54 2.72
CA LYS A 156 -11.55 -10.72 3.29
C LYS A 156 -10.44 -10.24 2.34
N TYR A 157 -10.51 -8.98 1.94
CA TYR A 157 -9.51 -8.33 1.08
C TYR A 157 -9.34 -8.99 -0.30
N LYS A 158 -10.42 -9.47 -0.93
CA LYS A 158 -10.35 -9.92 -2.31
C LYS A 158 -9.89 -8.78 -3.20
N VAL A 159 -8.78 -8.98 -3.90
CA VAL A 159 -8.20 -7.98 -4.80
C VAL A 159 -8.65 -8.23 -6.22
N ILE A 160 -9.02 -7.15 -6.90
CA ILE A 160 -9.41 -7.14 -8.32
C ILE A 160 -8.41 -6.24 -9.04
N ASN A 161 -7.69 -6.80 -10.02
CA ASN A 161 -6.82 -6.01 -10.88
C ASN A 161 -7.66 -5.21 -11.87
N LEU A 162 -7.32 -3.93 -12.02
CA LEU A 162 -7.94 -3.05 -12.99
C LEU A 162 -6.98 -2.82 -14.17
N PRO A 163 -7.51 -2.51 -15.38
CA PRO A 163 -6.67 -2.16 -16.52
C PRO A 163 -5.79 -0.95 -16.23
N ILE A 164 -4.57 -0.94 -16.79
CA ILE A 164 -3.64 0.18 -16.71
C ILE A 164 -3.67 0.92 -18.05
N PRO A 165 -3.99 2.22 -18.07
CA PRO A 165 -3.91 3.01 -19.31
C PRO A 165 -2.47 3.06 -19.84
N GLN A 166 -2.27 2.91 -21.15
CA GLN A 166 -0.94 2.74 -21.75
C GLN A 166 -0.07 4.01 -21.73
N GLU A 167 -0.67 5.19 -21.66
CA GLU A 167 0.03 6.49 -21.81
C GLU A 167 -0.09 7.38 -20.57
N VAL A 168 -0.32 6.78 -19.39
CA VAL A 168 -0.49 7.53 -18.15
C VAL A 168 0.70 7.32 -17.22
N PHE A 169 1.28 8.43 -16.76
CA PHE A 169 2.38 8.46 -15.81
C PHE A 169 1.93 9.09 -14.51
N ALA A 170 2.36 8.53 -13.37
CA ALA A 170 2.15 9.13 -12.07
C ALA A 170 3.33 10.04 -11.72
N ILE A 171 3.07 11.35 -11.57
CA ILE A 171 4.05 12.30 -11.05
C ILE A 171 3.86 12.40 -9.54
N ILE A 172 4.92 12.11 -8.77
CA ILE A 172 4.89 12.14 -7.32
C ILE A 172 5.54 13.42 -6.82
N HIS A 173 4.75 14.26 -6.17
CA HIS A 173 5.24 15.41 -5.42
C HIS A 173 5.19 15.11 -3.92
N HIS A 174 6.36 14.98 -3.28
CA HIS A 174 6.47 14.75 -1.84
C HIS A 174 6.90 16.03 -1.14
N PRO A 175 6.01 16.73 -0.42
CA PRO A 175 6.39 17.90 0.38
C PRO A 175 7.29 17.49 1.56
N LEU A 176 8.07 18.43 2.10
CA LEU A 176 8.96 18.18 3.24
C LEU A 176 8.23 17.93 4.57
N THR A 177 6.89 17.90 4.56
CA THR A 177 6.06 17.60 5.72
C THR A 177 5.91 16.09 5.92
N SER A 178 5.97 15.63 7.16
CA SER A 178 5.70 14.24 7.52
C SER A 178 4.36 14.19 8.26
N ILE A 179 3.46 13.32 7.81
CA ILE A 179 2.14 13.11 8.44
C ILE A 179 1.99 11.63 8.73
N SER A 180 1.70 11.29 9.97
CA SER A 180 1.41 9.90 10.30
C SER A 180 0.01 9.50 9.79
N THR A 181 -0.14 8.24 9.40
CA THR A 181 -1.45 7.69 9.00
C THR A 181 -2.48 7.82 10.11
N SER A 182 -2.06 7.66 11.38
CA SER A 182 -2.93 7.81 12.55
C SER A 182 -3.44 9.24 12.71
N GLU A 183 -2.60 10.27 12.57
CA GLU A 183 -3.01 11.68 12.63
C GLU A 183 -3.98 12.05 11.50
N SER A 184 -3.69 11.59 10.27
CA SER A 184 -4.58 11.78 9.14
C SER A 184 -5.96 11.16 9.37
N ARG A 185 -6.05 10.00 10.03
CA ARG A 185 -7.32 9.32 10.31
C ARG A 185 -8.15 9.95 11.43
N ILE A 186 -7.53 10.58 12.42
CA ILE A 186 -8.26 11.27 13.51
C ILE A 186 -9.15 12.40 12.97
N ARG A 187 -8.75 13.04 11.87
CA ARG A 187 -9.50 14.14 11.24
C ARG A 187 -10.59 13.69 10.27
N LEU A 188 -10.70 12.41 9.98
CA LEU A 188 -11.71 11.93 9.03
C LEU A 188 -13.13 12.22 9.55
N PRO A 189 -14.05 12.67 8.69
CA PRO A 189 -15.43 12.92 9.08
C PRO A 189 -16.10 11.61 9.50
N LYS A 190 -16.82 11.65 10.62
CA LYS A 190 -17.59 10.48 11.09
C LYS A 190 -18.93 10.31 10.35
N LYS A 191 -19.39 11.35 9.65
CA LYS A 191 -20.62 11.38 8.86
C LYS A 191 -20.36 12.20 7.59
N VAL A 192 -20.95 11.78 6.50
CA VAL A 192 -20.95 12.52 5.22
C VAL A 192 -22.37 12.73 4.74
N SER A 193 -22.60 13.77 3.94
CA SER A 193 -23.91 13.99 3.34
C SER A 193 -24.21 12.91 2.29
N LEU A 194 -25.50 12.59 2.11
CA LEU A 194 -25.91 11.67 1.03
C LEU A 194 -25.48 12.20 -0.34
N GLN A 195 -25.47 13.51 -0.54
CA GLN A 195 -25.00 14.15 -1.77
C GLN A 195 -23.50 13.88 -1.99
N SER A 196 -22.63 14.08 -0.99
CA SER A 196 -21.20 13.78 -1.08
C SER A 196 -20.95 12.29 -1.37
N ALA A 197 -21.71 11.42 -0.71
CA ALA A 197 -21.62 9.98 -0.96
C ALA A 197 -22.04 9.65 -2.41
N SER A 198 -23.10 10.23 -2.93
CA SER A 198 -23.56 10.04 -4.32
C SER A 198 -22.51 10.51 -5.34
N PHE A 199 -21.89 11.67 -5.12
CA PHE A 199 -20.80 12.15 -5.98
C PHE A 199 -19.59 11.21 -5.94
N GLN A 200 -19.21 10.71 -4.75
CA GLN A 200 -18.11 9.77 -4.63
C GLN A 200 -18.39 8.44 -5.35
N LEU A 201 -19.61 7.92 -5.24
CA LEU A 201 -20.03 6.70 -5.98
C LEU A 201 -19.97 6.91 -7.49
N THR A 202 -20.40 8.09 -7.98
CA THR A 202 -20.29 8.44 -9.39
C THR A 202 -18.81 8.48 -9.83
N ASN A 203 -17.94 9.13 -9.05
CA ASN A 203 -16.54 9.26 -9.40
C ASN A 203 -15.83 7.90 -9.43
N ILE A 204 -16.04 7.03 -8.44
CA ILE A 204 -15.39 5.70 -8.45
C ILE A 204 -15.91 4.83 -9.60
N ALA A 205 -17.20 4.86 -9.91
CA ALA A 205 -17.77 4.11 -11.03
C ALA A 205 -17.23 4.63 -12.37
N SER A 206 -17.16 5.95 -12.55
CA SER A 206 -16.60 6.59 -13.75
C SER A 206 -15.10 6.29 -13.89
N PHE A 207 -14.34 6.33 -12.79
CA PHE A 207 -12.92 5.96 -12.80
C PHE A 207 -12.71 4.53 -13.28
N VAL A 208 -13.39 3.57 -12.67
CA VAL A 208 -13.27 2.16 -13.05
C VAL A 208 -13.70 1.95 -14.51
N HIS A 209 -14.81 2.55 -14.94
CA HIS A 209 -15.24 2.47 -16.34
C HIS A 209 -14.22 3.09 -17.31
N SER A 210 -13.62 4.23 -16.95
CA SER A 210 -12.62 4.91 -17.78
C SER A 210 -11.37 4.06 -18.01
N LEU A 211 -10.93 3.29 -17.01
CA LEU A 211 -9.81 2.35 -17.15
C LEU A 211 -10.14 1.23 -18.15
N HIS A 212 -11.36 0.69 -18.13
CA HIS A 212 -11.78 -0.36 -19.06
C HIS A 212 -12.00 0.14 -20.50
N THR A 213 -12.35 1.41 -20.66
CA THR A 213 -12.63 2.01 -21.98
C THR A 213 -11.48 2.86 -22.50
N ASN A 214 -10.38 2.98 -21.75
CA ASN A 214 -9.25 3.87 -22.03
C ASN A 214 -9.69 5.32 -22.29
N ASN A 215 -10.68 5.80 -21.55
CA ASN A 215 -11.23 7.15 -21.66
C ASN A 215 -10.56 8.10 -20.67
N LEU A 216 -9.44 8.75 -21.10
CA LEU A 216 -8.64 9.63 -20.24
C LEU A 216 -9.41 10.88 -19.79
N GLU A 217 -10.32 11.40 -20.60
CA GLU A 217 -11.17 12.55 -20.24
C GLU A 217 -12.08 12.20 -19.06
N MET A 218 -12.78 11.06 -19.12
CA MET A 218 -13.60 10.58 -18.03
C MET A 218 -12.76 10.26 -16.78
N MET A 219 -11.56 9.70 -16.96
CA MET A 219 -10.64 9.45 -15.87
C MET A 219 -10.29 10.75 -15.15
N LYS A 220 -9.88 11.79 -15.89
CA LYS A 220 -9.55 13.13 -15.34
C LYS A 220 -10.71 13.69 -14.52
N HIS A 221 -11.94 13.66 -15.04
CA HIS A 221 -13.11 14.18 -14.34
C HIS A 221 -13.47 13.39 -13.08
N SER A 222 -13.15 12.10 -13.03
CA SER A 222 -13.45 11.22 -11.89
C SER A 222 -12.46 11.34 -10.73
N LEU A 223 -11.28 11.94 -10.92
CA LEU A 223 -10.24 12.08 -9.90
C LEU A 223 -10.54 13.21 -8.90
N ASN A 224 -11.70 13.12 -8.26
CA ASN A 224 -12.14 14.03 -7.20
C ASN A 224 -12.62 13.23 -5.99
N ASP A 225 -12.27 13.74 -4.79
CA ASP A 225 -12.67 13.15 -3.51
C ASP A 225 -13.66 14.08 -2.82
N HIS A 226 -14.89 13.60 -2.63
CA HIS A 226 -15.97 14.32 -1.95
C HIS A 226 -16.15 13.89 -0.48
N LEU A 227 -15.34 12.95 0.01
CA LEU A 227 -15.46 12.42 1.38
C LEU A 227 -14.45 13.02 2.34
N VAL A 228 -13.17 13.06 1.95
CA VAL A 228 -12.08 13.33 2.89
C VAL A 228 -11.06 14.37 2.41
N GLN A 229 -11.12 14.83 1.17
CA GLN A 229 -10.14 15.78 0.61
C GLN A 229 -10.05 17.06 1.47
N ASN A 230 -11.17 17.67 1.82
CA ASN A 230 -11.19 18.93 2.57
C ASN A 230 -10.45 18.81 3.92
N GLU A 231 -10.62 17.69 4.62
CA GLU A 231 -9.95 17.44 5.90
C GLU A 231 -8.45 17.17 5.73
N ARG A 232 -8.05 16.59 4.60
CA ARG A 232 -6.66 16.30 4.28
C ARG A 232 -5.90 17.51 3.72
N GLU A 233 -6.55 18.41 3.03
CA GLU A 233 -5.95 19.66 2.50
C GLU A 233 -5.26 20.48 3.59
N PHE A 234 -5.76 20.41 4.83
CA PHE A 234 -5.13 21.08 5.98
C PHE A 234 -3.64 20.72 6.14
N PHE A 235 -3.27 19.49 5.82
CA PHE A 235 -1.90 19.02 5.95
C PHE A 235 -1.00 19.42 4.78
N PHE A 236 -1.59 19.92 3.67
CA PHE A 236 -0.90 20.26 2.44
C PHE A 236 -1.28 21.66 1.97
N PRO A 237 -0.73 22.73 2.55
CA PRO A 237 -1.16 24.10 2.29
C PRO A 237 -1.05 24.52 0.82
N TYR A 238 -0.20 23.85 0.03
CA TYR A 238 -0.05 24.12 -1.41
C TYR A 238 -0.90 23.21 -2.30
N PHE A 239 -1.73 22.33 -1.74
CA PHE A 239 -2.50 21.35 -2.50
C PHE A 239 -3.38 22.00 -3.58
N LYS A 240 -4.13 23.03 -3.21
CA LYS A 240 -5.01 23.74 -4.17
C LYS A 240 -4.23 24.36 -5.32
N LYS A 241 -3.05 24.95 -5.03
CA LYS A 241 -2.19 25.56 -6.05
C LYS A 241 -1.63 24.48 -7.00
N ILE A 242 -1.17 23.36 -6.46
CA ILE A 242 -0.66 22.24 -7.27
C ILE A 242 -1.78 21.68 -8.15
N LYS A 243 -2.99 21.46 -7.58
CA LYS A 243 -4.15 20.95 -8.31
C LYS A 243 -4.59 21.93 -9.43
N SER A 244 -4.57 23.25 -9.19
CA SER A 244 -4.86 24.25 -10.23
C SER A 244 -3.88 24.18 -11.38
N ILE A 245 -2.57 24.19 -11.08
CA ILE A 245 -1.51 24.09 -12.09
C ILE A 245 -1.64 22.80 -12.90
N SER A 246 -1.86 21.66 -12.22
CA SER A 246 -2.03 20.37 -12.90
C SER A 246 -3.23 20.39 -13.86
N ASN A 247 -4.35 20.99 -13.46
CA ASN A 247 -5.53 21.11 -14.32
C ASN A 247 -5.32 22.03 -15.54
N GLU A 248 -4.47 23.05 -15.41
CA GLU A 248 -4.12 23.98 -16.49
C GLU A 248 -3.18 23.33 -17.52
N MET A 249 -2.36 22.39 -17.07
CA MET A 249 -1.39 21.69 -17.93
C MET A 249 -1.95 20.46 -18.66
N GLY A 250 -3.16 20.02 -18.33
CA GLY A 250 -3.83 18.85 -18.91
C GLY A 250 -3.90 17.72 -17.91
#